data_d6420198b3ab50e002dff63f2312cdc7
#
_entry.id   d6420198b3ab50e002dff63f2312cdc7
#
_cell.length_a   1.000
_cell.length_b   1.000
_cell.length_c   1.000
_cell.angle_alpha   90.00
_cell.angle_beta   90.00
_cell.angle_gamma   90.00
#
_symmetry.space_group_name_H-M   'P 1'
#
loop_
_entity.id
_entity.type
_entity.pdbx_description
1 polymer ?
#
loop_
_entity_poly.entity_id
_entity_poly.type
_entity_poly.pdbx_seq_one_letter_code
_entity_poly.pdbx_strand_id
1 'polypeptide(L)'
;VEYLIRLLHDKMKIAVLSRGYKRKSSGYVLATEETTMPEIGDEPFQMHQKFPDIFVVVDAKRVRGIERLQSDEETKDVDVVLLDDAFQHRYVKPGINILLVDYHRLIIYDKMLPAGRLREPLSGKNRADIVIVTKCPKDLRPMEFRVLTKAMSLYPFQKLYFTCIDYDDAKGLF
;
A
#
# COMPACT_ATOMS: atom_id res chain seq x y z
N VAL A 1 3.24 -2.25 1.44
CA VAL A 1 2.38 -3.09 2.31
C VAL A 1 3.22 -4.06 3.13
N GLU A 2 4.09 -4.89 2.54
CA GLU A 2 4.92 -5.87 3.26
C GLU A 2 5.67 -5.31 4.47
N TYR A 3 6.27 -4.12 4.35
CA TYR A 3 6.95 -3.47 5.47
C TYR A 3 6.02 -3.25 6.67
N LEU A 4 4.78 -2.84 6.42
CA LEU A 4 3.77 -2.65 7.48
C LEU A 4 3.34 -3.99 8.08
N ILE A 5 3.19 -5.03 7.25
CA ILE A 5 2.91 -6.38 7.74
C ILE A 5 3.99 -6.81 8.72
N ARG A 6 5.27 -6.75 8.32
CA ARG A 6 6.42 -7.10 9.19
C ARG A 6 6.49 -6.29 10.48
N LEU A 7 6.06 -5.04 10.45
CA LEU A 7 6.08 -4.16 11.62
C LEU A 7 4.97 -4.50 12.63
N LEU A 8 3.84 -5.02 12.15
CA LEU A 8 2.61 -5.15 12.93
C LEU A 8 2.23 -6.59 13.28
N HIS A 9 2.63 -7.60 12.48
CA HIS A 9 2.10 -8.97 12.59
C HIS A 9 2.34 -9.64 13.95
N ASP A 10 3.41 -9.28 14.67
CA ASP A 10 3.67 -9.84 16.02
C ASP A 10 2.73 -9.27 17.10
N LYS A 11 2.00 -8.20 16.79
CA LYS A 11 1.22 -7.43 17.77
C LYS A 11 -0.27 -7.35 17.44
N MET A 12 -0.62 -7.57 16.18
CA MET A 12 -1.97 -7.32 15.67
C MET A 12 -2.36 -8.39 14.66
N LYS A 13 -3.64 -8.77 14.68
CA LYS A 13 -4.25 -9.56 13.61
C LYS A 13 -4.47 -8.67 12.39
N ILE A 14 -3.82 -9.00 11.29
CA ILE A 14 -3.79 -8.19 10.09
C ILE A 14 -4.63 -8.81 8.98
N ALA A 15 -5.41 -7.98 8.30
CA ALA A 15 -5.92 -8.29 6.97
C ALA A 15 -5.33 -7.33 5.93
N VAL A 16 -4.99 -7.85 4.76
CA VAL A 16 -4.65 -7.06 3.58
C VAL A 16 -5.83 -7.13 2.62
N LEU A 17 -6.35 -5.97 2.23
CA LEU A 17 -7.42 -5.88 1.24
C LEU A 17 -6.89 -5.20 -0.03
N SER A 18 -6.72 -6.00 -1.08
CA SER A 18 -6.30 -5.56 -2.41
C SER A 18 -7.45 -5.57 -3.42
N ARG A 19 -7.23 -4.97 -4.58
CA ARG A 19 -8.17 -5.03 -5.71
C ARG A 19 -8.11 -6.38 -6.43
N GLY A 20 -6.95 -7.04 -6.39
CA GLY A 20 -6.69 -8.20 -7.20
C GLY A 20 -6.57 -7.83 -8.69
N TYR A 21 -5.54 -7.05 -9.03
CA TYR A 21 -5.31 -6.63 -10.42
C TYR A 21 -5.14 -7.86 -11.33
N LYS A 22 -5.82 -7.88 -12.49
CA LYS A 22 -5.84 -8.97 -13.47
C LYS A 22 -6.27 -10.35 -12.94
N ARG A 23 -6.88 -10.45 -11.77
CA ARG A 23 -7.44 -11.70 -11.27
C ARG A 23 -8.58 -12.20 -12.16
N LYS A 24 -8.79 -13.51 -12.21
CA LYS A 24 -9.90 -14.14 -12.94
C LYS A 24 -11.18 -14.22 -12.12
N SER A 25 -11.09 -14.21 -10.79
CA SER A 25 -12.24 -14.23 -9.89
C SER A 25 -12.97 -12.89 -9.86
N SER A 26 -14.19 -12.87 -9.35
CA SER A 26 -14.98 -11.66 -9.12
C SER A 26 -15.52 -11.63 -7.70
N GLY A 27 -15.88 -10.43 -7.21
CA GLY A 27 -16.44 -10.29 -5.89
C GLY A 27 -15.38 -10.33 -4.78
N TYR A 28 -15.84 -10.69 -3.58
CA TYR A 28 -15.01 -10.90 -2.41
C TYR A 28 -14.39 -12.30 -2.44
N VAL A 29 -13.10 -12.40 -2.24
CA VAL A 29 -12.38 -13.65 -2.08
C VAL A 29 -11.41 -13.52 -0.93
N LEU A 30 -11.57 -14.36 0.10
CA LEU A 30 -10.59 -14.57 1.16
C LEU A 30 -9.64 -15.67 0.69
N ALA A 31 -8.35 -15.41 0.75
CA ALA A 31 -7.34 -16.40 0.38
C ALA A 31 -7.26 -17.53 1.41
N THR A 32 -7.18 -18.76 0.92
CA THR A 32 -6.99 -20.00 1.68
C THR A 32 -5.77 -20.73 1.14
N GLU A 33 -5.36 -21.82 1.78
CA GLU A 33 -4.23 -22.65 1.33
C GLU A 33 -4.41 -23.17 -0.12
N GLU A 34 -5.66 -23.36 -0.56
CA GLU A 34 -5.97 -23.84 -1.92
C GLU A 34 -6.04 -22.71 -2.95
N THR A 35 -5.97 -21.44 -2.50
CA THR A 35 -6.14 -20.28 -3.39
C THR A 35 -4.97 -20.17 -4.35
N THR A 36 -5.28 -19.98 -5.63
CA THR A 36 -4.30 -19.86 -6.70
C THR A 36 -4.03 -18.40 -7.10
N MET A 37 -2.84 -18.14 -7.66
CA MET A 37 -2.48 -16.82 -8.16
C MET A 37 -3.50 -16.23 -9.16
N PRO A 38 -4.07 -16.98 -10.13
CA PRO A 38 -5.09 -16.43 -11.03
C PRO A 38 -6.38 -15.99 -10.34
N GLU A 39 -6.68 -16.50 -9.15
CA GLU A 39 -7.91 -16.17 -8.42
C GLU A 39 -7.81 -14.84 -7.69
N ILE A 40 -6.65 -14.49 -7.15
CA ILE A 40 -6.49 -13.28 -6.32
C ILE A 40 -5.52 -12.25 -6.92
N GLY A 41 -4.74 -12.62 -7.94
CA GLY A 41 -3.70 -11.79 -8.56
C GLY A 41 -2.32 -12.04 -7.95
N ASP A 42 -1.28 -11.62 -8.65
CA ASP A 42 0.12 -11.87 -8.32
C ASP A 42 0.57 -11.25 -6.99
N GLU A 43 0.34 -9.97 -6.77
CA GLU A 43 0.73 -9.28 -5.54
C GLU A 43 0.04 -9.81 -4.28
N PRO A 44 -1.30 -9.98 -4.24
CA PRO A 44 -1.98 -10.60 -3.11
C PRO A 44 -1.54 -12.05 -2.88
N PHE A 45 -1.33 -12.83 -3.93
CA PHE A 45 -0.86 -14.21 -3.82
C PHE A 45 0.54 -14.28 -3.20
N GLN A 46 1.47 -13.40 -3.62
CA GLN A 46 2.79 -13.30 -3.02
C GLN A 46 2.72 -12.95 -1.52
N MET A 47 1.86 -12.01 -1.13
CA MET A 47 1.66 -11.67 0.28
C MET A 47 1.11 -12.85 1.08
N HIS A 48 0.15 -13.57 0.53
CA HIS A 48 -0.42 -14.78 1.17
C HIS A 48 0.62 -15.87 1.40
N GLN A 49 1.45 -16.16 0.39
CA GLN A 49 2.52 -17.15 0.49
C GLN A 49 3.62 -16.76 1.50
N LYS A 50 3.92 -15.46 1.56
CA LYS A 50 5.01 -14.96 2.39
C LYS A 50 4.63 -14.76 3.86
N PHE A 51 3.37 -14.53 4.12
CA PHE A 51 2.82 -14.25 5.45
C PHE A 51 1.58 -15.13 5.69
N PRO A 52 1.77 -16.41 6.07
CA PRO A 52 0.64 -17.33 6.26
C PRO A 52 -0.27 -16.95 7.43
N ASP A 53 0.23 -16.15 8.38
CA ASP A 53 -0.50 -15.77 9.60
C ASP A 53 -1.38 -14.52 9.44
N ILE A 54 -1.49 -13.97 8.22
CA ILE A 54 -2.37 -12.83 7.93
C ILE A 54 -3.50 -13.23 7.00
N PHE A 55 -4.60 -12.48 7.07
CA PHE A 55 -5.69 -12.61 6.10
C PHE A 55 -5.39 -11.81 4.86
N VAL A 56 -5.48 -12.44 3.68
CA VAL A 56 -5.36 -11.75 2.40
C VAL A 56 -6.70 -11.83 1.68
N VAL A 57 -7.25 -10.66 1.38
CA VAL A 57 -8.57 -10.52 0.78
C VAL A 57 -8.49 -9.68 -0.49
N VAL A 58 -9.24 -10.06 -1.49
CA VAL A 58 -9.38 -9.26 -2.71
C VAL A 58 -10.85 -8.93 -2.98
N ASP A 59 -11.10 -7.64 -3.17
CA ASP A 59 -12.39 -7.13 -3.63
C ASP A 59 -12.21 -5.77 -4.35
N ALA A 60 -12.79 -5.63 -5.53
CA ALA A 60 -12.79 -4.35 -6.24
C ALA A 60 -13.61 -3.28 -5.50
N LYS A 61 -14.65 -3.68 -4.74
CA LYS A 61 -15.47 -2.81 -3.89
C LYS A 61 -14.93 -2.85 -2.45
N ARG A 62 -14.02 -1.94 -2.11
CA ARG A 62 -13.35 -1.89 -0.79
C ARG A 62 -14.31 -1.83 0.40
N VAL A 63 -15.42 -1.10 0.27
CA VAL A 63 -16.46 -1.02 1.32
C VAL A 63 -16.99 -2.41 1.60
N ARG A 64 -17.44 -3.13 0.57
CA ARG A 64 -17.93 -4.51 0.71
C ARG A 64 -16.87 -5.45 1.30
N GLY A 65 -15.61 -5.30 0.85
CA GLY A 65 -14.50 -6.12 1.38
C GLY A 65 -14.32 -5.92 2.89
N ILE A 66 -14.41 -4.69 3.37
CA ILE A 66 -14.32 -4.37 4.81
C ILE A 66 -15.55 -4.90 5.57
N GLU A 67 -16.75 -4.67 5.06
CA GLU A 67 -18.00 -5.17 5.66
C GLU A 67 -17.97 -6.70 5.82
N ARG A 68 -17.48 -7.41 4.80
CA ARG A 68 -17.30 -8.87 4.85
C ARG A 68 -16.28 -9.28 5.90
N LEU A 69 -15.12 -8.65 5.94
CA LEU A 69 -14.09 -8.91 6.95
C LEU A 69 -14.65 -8.75 8.38
N GLN A 70 -15.50 -7.76 8.61
CA GLN A 70 -16.11 -7.51 9.91
C GLN A 70 -17.23 -8.49 10.26
N SER A 71 -17.92 -9.06 9.28
CA SER A 71 -19.07 -9.95 9.49
C SER A 71 -18.73 -11.43 9.47
N ASP A 72 -17.57 -11.80 8.92
CA ASP A 72 -17.12 -13.17 8.81
C ASP A 72 -16.52 -13.65 10.13
N GLU A 73 -16.96 -14.81 10.61
CA GLU A 73 -16.54 -15.40 11.90
C GLU A 73 -15.02 -15.60 11.98
N GLU A 74 -14.36 -15.87 10.86
CA GLU A 74 -12.92 -16.12 10.79
C GLU A 74 -12.12 -14.83 10.90
N THR A 75 -12.63 -13.71 10.36
CA THR A 75 -11.90 -12.46 10.22
C THR A 75 -12.41 -11.31 11.08
N LYS A 76 -13.53 -11.48 11.80
CA LYS A 76 -14.16 -10.42 12.62
C LYS A 76 -13.23 -9.83 13.69
N ASP A 77 -12.26 -10.60 14.18
CA ASP A 77 -11.30 -10.20 15.20
C ASP A 77 -10.02 -9.55 14.61
N VAL A 78 -10.04 -9.12 13.35
CA VAL A 78 -8.94 -8.40 12.72
C VAL A 78 -8.80 -7.02 13.36
N ASP A 79 -7.60 -6.72 13.86
CA ASP A 79 -7.29 -5.44 14.50
C ASP A 79 -7.04 -4.33 13.47
N VAL A 80 -6.44 -4.67 12.32
CA VAL A 80 -6.07 -3.69 11.29
C VAL A 80 -6.25 -4.24 9.88
N VAL A 81 -6.85 -3.42 9.01
CA VAL A 81 -6.98 -3.70 7.58
C VAL A 81 -6.03 -2.79 6.80
N LEU A 82 -5.04 -3.37 6.14
CA LEU A 82 -4.13 -2.68 5.23
C LEU A 82 -4.75 -2.64 3.83
N LEU A 83 -5.09 -1.45 3.37
CA LEU A 83 -5.63 -1.25 2.03
C LEU A 83 -4.49 -1.06 1.03
N ASP A 84 -4.35 -1.99 0.11
CA ASP A 84 -3.32 -1.94 -0.93
C ASP A 84 -3.78 -1.14 -2.16
N ASP A 85 -2.89 -0.29 -2.68
CA ASP A 85 -3.13 0.66 -3.80
C ASP A 85 -4.49 1.38 -3.72
N ALA A 86 -4.82 1.90 -2.54
CA ALA A 86 -6.15 2.44 -2.27
C ALA A 86 -6.20 3.96 -2.10
N PHE A 87 -5.09 4.68 -2.27
CA PHE A 87 -5.04 6.12 -2.00
C PHE A 87 -6.07 6.93 -2.80
N GLN A 88 -6.40 6.53 -4.02
CA GLN A 88 -7.44 7.15 -4.85
C GLN A 88 -8.86 6.66 -4.53
N HIS A 89 -9.02 5.66 -3.64
CA HIS A 89 -10.33 5.08 -3.34
C HIS A 89 -11.02 5.86 -2.20
N ARG A 90 -11.88 6.81 -2.56
CA ARG A 90 -12.48 7.77 -1.62
C ARG A 90 -13.74 7.30 -0.89
N TYR A 91 -14.26 6.12 -1.20
CA TYR A 91 -15.45 5.56 -0.55
C TYR A 91 -15.18 4.95 0.83
N VAL A 92 -13.90 4.77 1.18
CA VAL A 92 -13.46 4.35 2.51
C VAL A 92 -12.64 5.49 3.10
N LYS A 93 -12.91 5.84 4.35
CA LYS A 93 -12.10 6.78 5.12
C LYS A 93 -11.17 5.98 6.03
N PRO A 94 -9.91 5.78 5.68
CA PRO A 94 -8.96 5.08 6.54
C PRO A 94 -8.57 5.94 7.73
N GLY A 95 -8.11 5.30 8.81
CA GLY A 95 -7.56 5.99 9.98
C GLY A 95 -6.22 6.66 9.68
N ILE A 96 -5.41 6.07 8.80
CA ILE A 96 -4.11 6.60 8.37
C ILE A 96 -3.99 6.44 6.85
N ASN A 97 -3.68 7.55 6.17
CA ASN A 97 -3.38 7.58 4.74
C ASN A 97 -1.87 7.70 4.52
N ILE A 98 -1.28 6.72 3.86
CA ILE A 98 0.14 6.74 3.49
C ILE A 98 0.27 6.94 1.99
N LEU A 99 0.93 8.01 1.58
CA LEU A 99 1.24 8.31 0.18
C LEU A 99 2.69 7.95 -0.12
N LEU A 100 2.89 7.09 -1.11
CA LEU A 100 4.22 6.77 -1.62
C LEU A 100 4.54 7.65 -2.83
N VAL A 101 5.74 8.22 -2.83
CA VAL A 101 6.27 9.06 -3.91
C VAL A 101 7.60 8.49 -4.37
N ASP A 102 7.77 8.21 -5.64
CA ASP A 102 9.04 7.76 -6.20
C ASP A 102 10.02 8.93 -6.28
N TYR A 103 11.24 8.78 -5.72
CA TYR A 103 12.28 9.80 -5.76
C TYR A 103 12.66 10.22 -7.19
N HIS A 104 12.74 9.25 -8.10
CA HIS A 104 13.07 9.51 -9.51
C HIS A 104 11.92 10.15 -10.27
N ARG A 105 10.76 10.28 -9.62
CA ARG A 105 9.55 10.81 -10.22
C ARG A 105 8.64 11.48 -9.20
N LEU A 106 9.11 12.60 -8.71
CA LEU A 106 8.37 13.38 -7.73
C LEU A 106 7.04 13.89 -8.31
N ILE A 107 5.97 13.66 -7.57
CA ILE A 107 4.61 14.05 -7.97
C ILE A 107 4.45 15.56 -8.22
N ILE A 108 5.32 16.37 -7.60
CA ILE A 108 5.33 17.83 -7.74
C ILE A 108 5.77 18.33 -9.12
N TYR A 109 6.50 17.49 -9.87
CA TYR A 109 6.95 17.79 -11.24
C TYR A 109 6.19 17.03 -12.30
N ASP A 110 5.24 16.17 -11.89
CA ASP A 110 4.47 15.36 -12.82
C ASP A 110 3.13 16.03 -13.16
N LYS A 111 2.55 15.61 -14.28
CA LYS A 111 1.28 16.11 -14.78
C LYS A 111 0.21 15.01 -14.70
N MET A 112 -1.04 15.42 -14.72
CA MET A 112 -2.15 14.47 -14.80
C MET A 112 -2.17 13.73 -16.14
N LEU A 113 -2.70 12.51 -16.11
CA LEU A 113 -3.02 11.75 -17.32
C LEU A 113 -3.90 12.59 -18.28
N PRO A 114 -3.65 12.54 -19.60
CA PRO A 114 -2.64 11.74 -20.31
C PRO A 114 -1.28 12.43 -20.45
N ALA A 115 -1.12 13.70 -20.04
CA ALA A 115 0.11 14.49 -20.21
C ALA A 115 1.24 14.09 -19.24
N GLY A 116 0.93 13.36 -18.19
CA GLY A 116 1.83 12.77 -17.19
C GLY A 116 1.25 11.47 -16.67
N ARG A 117 1.58 11.10 -15.43
CA ARG A 117 1.11 9.84 -14.83
C ARG A 117 0.32 10.03 -13.52
N LEU A 118 0.04 11.27 -13.11
CA LEU A 118 -0.81 11.48 -11.95
C LEU A 118 -2.22 10.97 -12.24
N ARG A 119 -2.71 10.09 -11.37
CA ARG A 119 -4.08 9.55 -11.41
C ARG A 119 -5.10 10.51 -10.82
N GLU A 120 -4.63 11.53 -10.09
CA GLU A 120 -5.44 12.60 -9.48
C GLU A 120 -4.63 13.91 -9.36
N PRO A 121 -5.27 15.06 -9.15
CA PRO A 121 -4.58 16.34 -8.97
C PRO A 121 -3.58 16.29 -7.81
N LEU A 122 -2.51 17.10 -7.90
CA LEU A 122 -1.46 17.17 -6.87
C LEU A 122 -2.04 17.50 -5.47
N SER A 123 -3.14 18.24 -5.41
CA SER A 123 -3.87 18.49 -4.16
C SER A 123 -4.36 17.22 -3.44
N GLY A 124 -4.43 16.10 -4.15
CA GLY A 124 -4.72 14.79 -3.54
C GLY A 124 -3.77 14.41 -2.42
N LYS A 125 -2.49 14.83 -2.49
CA LYS A 125 -1.50 14.63 -1.43
C LYS A 125 -1.91 15.20 -0.06
N ASN A 126 -2.81 16.17 -0.05
CA ASN A 126 -3.27 16.83 1.17
C ASN A 126 -4.09 15.90 2.09
N ARG A 127 -4.54 14.74 1.57
CA ARG A 127 -5.22 13.71 2.37
C ARG A 127 -4.27 12.77 3.10
N ALA A 128 -2.97 12.79 2.73
CA ALA A 128 -2.00 11.92 3.36
C ALA A 128 -1.70 12.40 4.78
N ASP A 129 -1.64 11.47 5.71
CA ASP A 129 -1.09 11.69 7.06
C ASP A 129 0.42 11.49 7.04
N ILE A 130 0.86 10.53 6.22
CA ILE A 130 2.26 10.17 6.04
C ILE A 130 2.60 10.19 4.55
N VAL A 131 3.69 10.87 4.20
CA VAL A 131 4.27 10.84 2.85
C VAL A 131 5.63 10.18 2.93
N ILE A 132 5.88 9.20 2.09
CA ILE A 132 7.15 8.47 2.03
C ILE A 132 7.74 8.63 0.63
N VAL A 133 8.88 9.31 0.54
CA VAL A 133 9.67 9.34 -0.69
C VAL A 133 10.51 8.07 -0.73
N THR A 134 10.22 7.21 -1.69
CA THR A 134 10.84 5.90 -1.84
C THR A 134 11.94 5.91 -2.88
N LYS A 135 12.80 4.88 -2.87
CA LYS A 135 13.91 4.70 -3.82
C LYS A 135 14.91 5.85 -3.80
N CYS A 136 15.09 6.49 -2.65
CA CYS A 136 16.12 7.50 -2.50
C CYS A 136 17.52 6.88 -2.61
N PRO A 137 18.52 7.62 -3.12
CA PRO A 137 19.92 7.23 -2.99
C PRO A 137 20.30 7.04 -1.52
N LYS A 138 21.18 6.08 -1.22
CA LYS A 138 21.68 5.85 0.15
C LYS A 138 22.54 7.03 0.65
N ASP A 139 23.16 7.77 -0.26
CA ASP A 139 24.05 8.91 -0.01
C ASP A 139 23.38 10.29 -0.19
N LEU A 140 22.05 10.34 -0.04
CA LEU A 140 21.29 11.59 -0.17
C LEU A 140 21.81 12.65 0.81
N ARG A 141 22.22 13.80 0.27
CA ARG A 141 22.86 14.87 1.07
C ARG A 141 21.84 15.68 1.87
N PRO A 142 22.23 16.26 3.02
CA PRO A 142 21.33 17.09 3.86
C PRO A 142 20.66 18.24 3.09
N MET A 143 21.35 18.84 2.12
CA MET A 143 20.78 19.90 1.28
C MET A 143 19.63 19.38 0.40
N GLU A 144 19.77 18.19 -0.14
CA GLU A 144 18.75 17.57 -1.00
C GLU A 144 17.49 17.24 -0.19
N PHE A 145 17.63 16.73 1.03
CA PHE A 145 16.50 16.55 1.96
C PHE A 145 15.74 17.88 2.18
N ARG A 146 16.44 18.98 2.41
CA ARG A 146 15.82 20.29 2.60
C ARG A 146 15.09 20.77 1.35
N VAL A 147 15.69 20.59 0.18
CA VAL A 147 15.09 20.97 -1.10
C VAL A 147 13.83 20.15 -1.35
N LEU A 148 13.88 18.84 -1.17
CA LEU A 148 12.75 17.95 -1.35
C LEU A 148 11.61 18.25 -0.37
N THR A 149 11.94 18.44 0.90
CA THR A 149 10.97 18.78 1.95
C THR A 149 10.24 20.08 1.61
N LYS A 150 10.98 21.11 1.20
CA LYS A 150 10.40 22.40 0.79
C LYS A 150 9.54 22.26 -0.46
N ALA A 151 10.02 21.50 -1.47
CA ALA A 151 9.33 21.29 -2.73
C ALA A 151 8.02 20.51 -2.55
N MET A 152 7.99 19.51 -1.65
CA MET A 152 6.78 18.76 -1.34
C MET A 152 5.68 19.62 -0.74
N SER A 153 6.01 20.74 -0.08
CA SER A 153 5.05 21.72 0.48
C SER A 153 3.90 21.03 1.22
N LEU A 154 4.25 20.29 2.26
CA LEU A 154 3.30 19.53 3.08
C LEU A 154 2.72 20.42 4.20
N TYR A 155 1.54 20.05 4.68
CA TYR A 155 0.94 20.66 5.86
C TYR A 155 1.67 20.23 7.14
N PRO A 156 1.62 21.04 8.24
CA PRO A 156 2.33 20.74 9.48
C PRO A 156 1.96 19.41 10.14
N PHE A 157 0.76 18.89 9.90
CA PHE A 157 0.31 17.60 10.44
C PHE A 157 0.85 16.39 9.68
N GLN A 158 1.29 16.58 8.43
CA GLN A 158 1.79 15.51 7.58
C GLN A 158 3.23 15.15 7.96
N LYS A 159 3.51 13.85 8.07
CA LYS A 159 4.86 13.34 8.32
C LYS A 159 5.53 12.99 6.99
N LEU A 160 6.79 13.39 6.82
CA LEU A 160 7.60 13.08 5.64
C LEU A 160 8.75 12.16 6.02
N TYR A 161 8.86 11.05 5.29
CA TYR A 161 9.95 10.09 5.44
C TYR A 161 10.63 9.86 4.09
N PHE A 162 11.89 9.44 4.15
CA PHE A 162 12.69 9.06 2.99
C PHE A 162 13.20 7.64 3.19
N THR A 163 13.09 6.81 2.17
CA THR A 163 13.53 5.42 2.21
C THR A 163 14.36 5.08 0.99
N CYS A 164 15.40 4.28 1.16
CA CYS A 164 16.15 3.65 0.08
C CYS A 164 15.70 2.19 -0.08
N ILE A 165 15.99 1.61 -1.23
CA ILE A 165 15.86 0.17 -1.44
C ILE A 165 17.15 -0.46 -0.96
N ASP A 166 17.03 -1.47 -0.12
CA ASP A 166 18.09 -2.38 0.24
C ASP A 166 17.74 -3.77 -0.27
N TYR A 167 18.69 -4.45 -0.87
CA TYR A 167 18.51 -5.78 -1.41
C TYR A 167 19.18 -6.77 -0.46
N ASP A 168 18.44 -7.76 0.00
CA ASP A 168 18.98 -8.92 0.65
C ASP A 168 19.75 -9.80 -0.34
N ASP A 169 20.57 -10.70 0.15
CA ASP A 169 21.25 -11.70 -0.67
C ASP A 169 20.22 -12.51 -1.47
N ALA A 170 20.55 -12.77 -2.72
CA ALA A 170 19.72 -13.57 -3.59
C ALA A 170 19.57 -14.98 -3.00
N LYS A 171 18.35 -15.33 -2.57
CA LYS A 171 18.03 -16.72 -2.18
C LYS A 171 17.67 -17.48 -3.45
N GLY A 172 18.33 -18.64 -3.64
CA GLY A 172 17.98 -19.55 -4.72
C GLY A 172 16.49 -19.92 -4.67
N LEU A 173 15.86 -19.95 -5.83
CA LEU A 173 14.45 -20.39 -5.97
C LEU A 173 14.28 -21.90 -5.94
N PHE A 174 15.41 -22.65 -5.72
CA PHE A 174 15.44 -24.13 -5.71
C PHE A 174 16.22 -24.61 -4.51
#